data_98422662adf8aeb13208a9205c201b8e
#
_entry.id   98422662adf8aeb13208a9205c201b8e
#
_cell.length_a   1.000
_cell.length_b   1.000
_cell.length_c   1.000
_cell.angle_alpha   90.00
_cell.angle_beta   90.00
_cell.angle_gamma   90.00
#
_symmetry.space_group_name_H-M   'P 1'
#
loop_
_entity.id
_entity.type
_entity.pdbx_description
1 polymer ?
#
loop_
_entity_poly.entity_id
_entity_poly.type
_entity_poly.pdbx_seq_one_letter_code
_entity_poly.pdbx_strand_id
1 'polypeptide(L)'
;MNTIVGMGEALWDVLPEGKKIGGAPANFAYHVSQFGFDSRVVSAVGRDADGQEILDVFAQKKLTCQIEQVDYPTGTVQVTLDAVGVPCYEIKEGVAWDNIPFTDDLKRLALSTRAVCFGSLAQRSPVSRATIQRFLDTMPDGEDQIKIFDINLRQGFYTKEILCESMRRCNILKINDEELVTISRIFGYPGIDLQDKCWILLAKYNLKMLILTCGTNGSYVFTPGVVSYQDT
;
A
#
# COMPACT_ATOMS: atom_id res chain seq x y z
N MET A 1 -21.01 -0.71 -10.00
CA MET A 1 -20.65 -0.95 -8.58
C MET A 1 -19.36 -0.18 -8.29
N ASN A 2 -19.21 0.40 -7.11
CA ASN A 2 -18.03 1.20 -6.76
C ASN A 2 -17.11 0.36 -5.87
N THR A 3 -16.43 -0.63 -6.46
CA THR A 3 -15.50 -1.48 -5.71
C THR A 3 -14.25 -0.71 -5.35
N ILE A 4 -13.79 -0.85 -4.11
CA ILE A 4 -12.55 -0.26 -3.58
C ILE A 4 -11.57 -1.40 -3.30
N VAL A 5 -10.34 -1.26 -3.78
CA VAL A 5 -9.34 -2.33 -3.70
C VAL A 5 -8.14 -1.89 -2.87
N GLY A 6 -7.71 -2.75 -1.95
CA GLY A 6 -6.38 -2.70 -1.34
C GLY A 6 -5.50 -3.75 -2.00
N MET A 7 -4.42 -3.34 -2.69
CA MET A 7 -3.60 -4.24 -3.50
C MET A 7 -2.14 -4.23 -3.05
N GLY A 8 -1.63 -5.40 -2.69
CA GLY A 8 -0.24 -5.58 -2.29
C GLY A 8 -0.04 -6.73 -1.31
N GLU A 9 0.75 -6.52 -0.27
CA GLU A 9 1.09 -7.54 0.71
C GLU A 9 -0.08 -7.90 1.63
N ALA A 10 -0.24 -9.22 1.86
CA ALA A 10 -0.97 -9.82 2.97
C ALA A 10 0.00 -10.80 3.66
N LEU A 11 0.17 -10.67 4.97
CA LEU A 11 1.23 -11.35 5.69
C LEU A 11 0.89 -11.56 7.18
N TRP A 12 1.72 -12.32 7.86
CA TRP A 12 1.72 -12.42 9.31
C TRP A 12 2.84 -11.57 9.92
N ASP A 13 2.50 -10.66 10.81
CA ASP A 13 3.43 -10.06 11.77
C ASP A 13 3.62 -11.06 12.91
N VAL A 14 4.80 -11.65 13.00
CA VAL A 14 5.17 -12.67 14.00
C VAL A 14 5.84 -11.96 15.17
N LEU A 15 5.08 -11.79 16.24
CA LEU A 15 5.46 -11.13 17.48
C LEU A 15 5.83 -12.17 18.54
N PRO A 16 6.58 -11.83 19.60
CA PRO A 16 6.86 -12.75 20.70
C PRO A 16 5.61 -13.35 21.36
N GLU A 17 4.51 -12.60 21.42
CA GLU A 17 3.24 -13.02 21.99
C GLU A 17 2.30 -13.76 21.03
N GLY A 18 2.71 -13.94 19.78
CA GLY A 18 1.91 -14.60 18.74
C GLY A 18 1.90 -13.85 17.42
N LYS A 19 1.15 -14.35 16.43
CA LYS A 19 1.06 -13.72 15.11
C LYS A 19 -0.20 -12.90 14.95
N LYS A 20 -0.09 -11.78 14.24
CA LYS A 20 -1.21 -10.90 13.86
C LYS A 20 -1.22 -10.72 12.36
N ILE A 21 -2.43 -10.59 11.79
CA ILE A 21 -2.55 -10.32 10.37
C ILE A 21 -2.08 -8.90 10.08
N GLY A 22 -1.22 -8.77 9.06
CA GLY A 22 -0.61 -7.54 8.62
C GLY A 22 -0.74 -7.33 7.12
N GLY A 23 -0.13 -6.24 6.65
CA GLY A 23 -0.18 -5.76 5.28
C GLY A 23 -1.01 -4.48 5.15
N ALA A 24 -0.35 -3.38 4.77
CA ALA A 24 -1.02 -2.08 4.67
C ALA A 24 -2.22 -2.10 3.71
N PRO A 25 -2.15 -2.72 2.51
CA PRO A 25 -3.29 -2.80 1.60
C PRO A 25 -4.45 -3.62 2.16
N ALA A 26 -4.16 -4.71 2.90
CA ALA A 26 -5.18 -5.52 3.55
C ALA A 26 -5.89 -4.74 4.67
N ASN A 27 -5.13 -4.02 5.49
CA ASN A 27 -5.68 -3.14 6.52
C ASN A 27 -6.54 -2.02 5.92
N PHE A 28 -6.09 -1.39 4.83
CA PHE A 28 -6.88 -0.40 4.10
C PHE A 28 -8.24 -0.97 3.68
N ALA A 29 -8.24 -2.11 2.99
CA ALA A 29 -9.47 -2.74 2.52
C ALA A 29 -10.40 -3.10 3.69
N TYR A 30 -9.85 -3.63 4.79
CA TYR A 30 -10.62 -3.92 5.99
C TYR A 30 -11.30 -2.68 6.56
N HIS A 31 -10.58 -1.59 6.77
CA HIS A 31 -11.17 -0.36 7.29
C HIS A 31 -12.22 0.23 6.37
N VAL A 32 -11.99 0.22 5.05
CA VAL A 32 -12.98 0.67 4.06
C VAL A 32 -14.26 -0.16 4.15
N SER A 33 -14.17 -1.48 4.36
CA SER A 33 -15.34 -2.34 4.54
C SER A 33 -16.16 -1.99 5.79
N GLN A 34 -15.51 -1.50 6.86
CA GLN A 34 -16.19 -1.07 8.09
C GLN A 34 -17.06 0.18 7.89
N PHE A 35 -16.77 0.98 6.85
CA PHE A 35 -17.61 2.10 6.42
C PHE A 35 -18.75 1.68 5.49
N GLY A 36 -18.94 0.39 5.23
CA GLY A 36 -20.03 -0.16 4.43
C GLY A 36 -19.78 -0.13 2.91
N PHE A 37 -18.55 0.11 2.47
CA PHE A 37 -18.19 0.05 1.05
C PHE A 37 -17.89 -1.38 0.58
N ASP A 38 -18.14 -1.68 -0.69
CA ASP A 38 -17.65 -2.91 -1.35
C ASP A 38 -16.13 -2.82 -1.48
N SER A 39 -15.44 -3.46 -0.56
CA SER A 39 -13.99 -3.44 -0.46
C SER A 39 -13.39 -4.82 -0.66
N ARG A 40 -12.24 -4.89 -1.34
CA ARG A 40 -11.54 -6.15 -1.64
C ARG A 40 -10.04 -6.05 -1.41
N VAL A 41 -9.48 -7.13 -0.85
CA VAL A 41 -8.04 -7.35 -0.78
C VAL A 41 -7.58 -8.08 -2.04
N VAL A 42 -6.55 -7.56 -2.70
CA VAL A 42 -5.84 -8.23 -3.79
C VAL A 42 -4.41 -8.53 -3.34
N SER A 43 -4.08 -9.83 -3.27
CA SER A 43 -2.78 -10.31 -2.82
C SER A 43 -2.52 -11.73 -3.34
N ALA A 44 -1.45 -12.36 -2.83
CA ALA A 44 -1.24 -13.81 -2.93
C ALA A 44 -0.76 -14.36 -1.60
N VAL A 45 -1.14 -15.61 -1.31
CA VAL A 45 -0.68 -16.40 -0.16
C VAL A 45 -0.13 -17.74 -0.62
N GLY A 46 0.62 -18.41 0.22
CA GLY A 46 1.15 -19.74 -0.06
C GLY A 46 0.05 -20.82 0.00
N ARG A 47 0.35 -21.98 -0.62
CA ARG A 47 -0.40 -23.22 -0.42
C ARG A 47 0.05 -23.90 0.87
N ASP A 48 0.08 -23.16 1.96
CA ASP A 48 0.53 -23.59 3.28
C ASP A 48 -0.51 -23.26 4.36
N ALA A 49 -0.25 -23.71 5.59
CA ALA A 49 -1.15 -23.50 6.72
C ALA A 49 -1.33 -22.01 7.05
N ASP A 50 -0.27 -21.23 6.96
CA ASP A 50 -0.31 -19.79 7.22
C ASP A 50 -1.16 -19.03 6.18
N GLY A 51 -1.09 -19.46 4.90
CA GLY A 51 -1.93 -18.90 3.84
C GLY A 51 -3.40 -19.23 4.02
N GLN A 52 -3.72 -20.49 4.37
CA GLN A 52 -5.09 -20.88 4.66
C GLN A 52 -5.65 -20.10 5.85
N GLU A 53 -4.86 -19.92 6.91
CA GLU A 53 -5.29 -19.16 8.09
C GLU A 53 -5.54 -17.67 7.78
N ILE A 54 -4.75 -17.04 6.88
CA ILE A 54 -5.04 -15.67 6.39
C ILE A 54 -6.41 -15.62 5.73
N LEU A 55 -6.71 -16.57 4.84
CA LEU A 55 -8.01 -16.63 4.15
C LEU A 55 -9.16 -16.83 5.13
N ASP A 56 -8.98 -17.69 6.13
CA ASP A 56 -9.97 -17.95 7.16
C ASP A 56 -10.23 -16.70 8.04
N VAL A 57 -9.18 -15.96 8.42
CA VAL A 57 -9.31 -14.71 9.18
C VAL A 57 -10.04 -13.65 8.37
N PHE A 58 -9.74 -13.51 7.08
CA PHE A 58 -10.45 -12.56 6.23
C PHE A 58 -11.93 -12.94 6.06
N ALA A 59 -12.23 -14.25 5.91
CA ALA A 59 -13.60 -14.75 5.85
C ALA A 59 -14.37 -14.47 7.17
N GLN A 60 -13.75 -14.71 8.33
CA GLN A 60 -14.33 -14.38 9.64
C GLN A 60 -14.62 -12.87 9.78
N LYS A 61 -13.74 -12.03 9.26
CA LYS A 61 -13.93 -10.57 9.22
C LYS A 61 -14.90 -10.11 8.13
N LYS A 62 -15.47 -11.02 7.34
CA LYS A 62 -16.37 -10.74 6.20
C LYS A 62 -15.71 -9.83 5.15
N LEU A 63 -14.40 -9.90 5.02
CA LEU A 63 -13.64 -9.14 4.04
C LEU A 63 -13.57 -9.92 2.72
N THR A 64 -14.05 -9.32 1.65
CA THR A 64 -13.97 -9.92 0.32
C THR A 64 -12.52 -9.92 -0.19
N CYS A 65 -12.08 -11.05 -0.72
CA CYS A 65 -10.72 -11.25 -1.16
C CYS A 65 -10.65 -11.72 -2.62
N GLN A 66 -9.69 -11.20 -3.36
CA GLN A 66 -9.18 -11.70 -4.62
C GLN A 66 -7.72 -12.11 -4.38
N ILE A 67 -7.52 -13.21 -3.66
CA ILE A 67 -6.21 -13.70 -3.22
C ILE A 67 -5.93 -15.02 -3.91
N GLU A 68 -4.84 -15.08 -4.66
CA GLU A 68 -4.39 -16.29 -5.33
C GLU A 68 -3.49 -17.11 -4.38
N GLN A 69 -3.64 -18.43 -4.40
CA GLN A 69 -2.71 -19.34 -3.74
C GLN A 69 -1.62 -19.75 -4.74
N VAL A 70 -0.37 -19.45 -4.39
CA VAL A 70 0.80 -19.68 -5.24
C VAL A 70 1.81 -20.64 -4.59
N ASP A 71 2.75 -21.17 -5.38
CA ASP A 71 3.76 -22.14 -4.92
C ASP A 71 5.00 -21.42 -4.29
N TYR A 72 4.71 -20.42 -3.45
CA TYR A 72 5.67 -19.68 -2.64
C TYR A 72 5.18 -19.62 -1.20
N PRO A 73 6.05 -19.55 -0.18
CA PRO A 73 5.62 -19.49 1.21
C PRO A 73 4.81 -18.24 1.49
N THR A 74 3.84 -18.34 2.38
CA THR A 74 3.09 -17.17 2.86
C THR A 74 4.04 -16.15 3.51
N GLY A 75 3.82 -14.88 3.23
CA GLY A 75 4.66 -13.79 3.72
C GLY A 75 4.59 -13.65 5.24
N THR A 76 5.76 -13.47 5.86
CA THR A 76 5.90 -13.19 7.28
C THR A 76 6.85 -12.03 7.51
N VAL A 77 6.59 -11.27 8.57
CA VAL A 77 7.50 -10.27 9.14
C VAL A 77 7.82 -10.72 10.55
N GLN A 78 9.10 -11.04 10.80
CA GLN A 78 9.56 -11.33 12.15
C GLN A 78 9.79 -10.04 12.90
N VAL A 79 9.15 -9.89 14.05
CA VAL A 79 9.33 -8.74 14.94
C VAL A 79 10.10 -9.21 16.16
N THR A 80 11.34 -8.76 16.29
CA THR A 80 12.19 -9.01 17.45
C THR A 80 12.51 -7.71 18.16
N LEU A 81 12.89 -7.78 19.43
CA LEU A 81 13.39 -6.62 20.14
C LEU A 81 14.91 -6.67 20.20
N ASP A 82 15.56 -5.55 19.96
CA ASP A 82 17.01 -5.43 20.17
C ASP A 82 17.37 -5.40 21.68
N ALA A 83 18.66 -5.27 21.98
CA ALA A 83 19.17 -5.27 23.35
C ALA A 83 18.63 -4.10 24.23
N VAL A 84 18.06 -3.06 23.63
CA VAL A 84 17.48 -1.90 24.31
C VAL A 84 15.94 -1.82 24.16
N GLY A 85 15.34 -2.90 23.64
CA GLY A 85 13.88 -3.04 23.52
C GLY A 85 13.27 -2.35 22.29
N VAL A 86 14.07 -1.95 21.31
CA VAL A 86 13.59 -1.37 20.06
C VAL A 86 13.16 -2.49 19.11
N PRO A 87 11.96 -2.41 18.49
CA PRO A 87 11.50 -3.40 17.53
C PRO A 87 12.38 -3.43 16.27
N CYS A 88 12.86 -4.62 15.93
CA CYS A 88 13.54 -4.92 14.67
C CYS A 88 12.61 -5.76 13.80
N TYR A 89 12.46 -5.38 12.56
CA TYR A 89 11.58 -6.05 11.58
C TYR A 89 12.41 -6.77 10.54
N GLU A 90 12.16 -8.05 10.34
CA GLU A 90 12.74 -8.82 9.24
C GLU A 90 11.63 -9.24 8.28
N ILE A 91 11.57 -8.60 7.12
CA ILE A 91 10.57 -8.88 6.08
C ILE A 91 11.16 -9.95 5.15
N LYS A 92 10.59 -11.15 5.15
CA LYS A 92 11.03 -12.25 4.29
C LYS A 92 10.85 -11.92 2.82
N GLU A 93 11.84 -12.31 2.01
CA GLU A 93 11.80 -12.21 0.55
C GLU A 93 11.42 -13.54 -0.11
N GLY A 94 11.02 -13.49 -1.39
CA GLY A 94 10.65 -14.69 -2.14
C GLY A 94 9.36 -15.35 -1.64
N VAL A 95 8.44 -14.57 -1.14
CA VAL A 95 7.17 -15.00 -0.57
C VAL A 95 5.99 -14.84 -1.55
N ALA A 96 4.84 -15.35 -1.17
CA ALA A 96 3.66 -15.40 -2.04
C ALA A 96 3.25 -14.03 -2.60
N TRP A 97 3.17 -12.99 -1.77
CA TRP A 97 2.80 -11.64 -2.24
C TRP A 97 3.87 -10.94 -3.10
N ASP A 98 5.08 -11.49 -3.22
CA ASP A 98 6.06 -11.10 -4.24
C ASP A 98 5.66 -11.63 -5.64
N ASN A 99 4.68 -12.56 -5.71
CA ASN A 99 4.30 -13.32 -6.89
C ASN A 99 2.79 -13.25 -7.17
N ILE A 100 2.17 -12.08 -7.01
CA ILE A 100 0.74 -11.85 -7.32
C ILE A 100 0.55 -11.99 -8.85
N PRO A 101 -0.22 -13.00 -9.33
CA PRO A 101 -0.42 -13.18 -10.76
C PRO A 101 -1.50 -12.23 -11.29
N PHE A 102 -1.38 -11.83 -12.57
CA PHE A 102 -2.44 -11.08 -13.23
C PHE A 102 -3.39 -12.03 -13.97
N THR A 103 -4.46 -12.43 -13.29
CA THR A 103 -5.48 -13.35 -13.80
C THR A 103 -6.60 -12.62 -14.57
N ASP A 104 -7.42 -13.36 -15.32
CA ASP A 104 -8.62 -12.78 -15.97
C ASP A 104 -9.64 -12.26 -14.95
N ASP A 105 -9.73 -12.89 -13.77
CA ASP A 105 -10.56 -12.41 -12.67
C ASP A 105 -10.05 -11.07 -12.15
N LEU A 106 -8.74 -10.93 -11.97
CA LEU A 106 -8.12 -9.69 -11.57
C LEU A 106 -8.31 -8.59 -12.61
N LYS A 107 -8.26 -8.94 -13.91
CA LYS A 107 -8.57 -8.02 -14.99
C LYS A 107 -10.03 -7.54 -14.93
N ARG A 108 -10.99 -8.46 -14.69
CA ARG A 108 -12.42 -8.09 -14.52
C ARG A 108 -12.61 -7.18 -13.31
N LEU A 109 -11.92 -7.46 -12.21
CA LEU A 109 -11.95 -6.62 -11.03
C LEU A 109 -11.42 -5.21 -11.35
N ALA A 110 -10.27 -5.09 -12.02
CA ALA A 110 -9.70 -3.79 -12.39
C ALA A 110 -10.68 -2.92 -13.18
N LEU A 111 -11.38 -3.51 -14.16
CA LEU A 111 -12.39 -2.81 -14.98
C LEU A 111 -13.60 -2.31 -14.19
N SER A 112 -13.89 -2.89 -13.02
CA SER A 112 -14.98 -2.47 -12.15
C SER A 112 -14.54 -1.69 -10.92
N THR A 113 -13.23 -1.48 -10.75
CA THR A 113 -12.66 -0.80 -9.59
C THR A 113 -12.83 0.72 -9.70
N ARG A 114 -13.38 1.32 -8.65
CA ARG A 114 -13.53 2.79 -8.52
C ARG A 114 -12.33 3.42 -7.83
N ALA A 115 -11.80 2.75 -6.81
CA ALA A 115 -10.65 3.21 -6.06
C ALA A 115 -9.70 2.07 -5.77
N VAL A 116 -8.39 2.34 -5.80
CA VAL A 116 -7.36 1.39 -5.41
C VAL A 116 -6.33 2.08 -4.51
N CYS A 117 -5.92 1.37 -3.45
CA CYS A 117 -4.77 1.74 -2.63
C CYS A 117 -3.67 0.68 -2.81
N PHE A 118 -2.46 1.14 -3.09
CA PHE A 118 -1.28 0.29 -3.29
C PHE A 118 -0.04 0.96 -2.67
N GLY A 119 0.96 0.15 -2.34
CA GLY A 119 2.20 0.61 -1.70
C GLY A 119 3.45 0.33 -2.52
N SER A 120 4.62 0.69 -1.97
CA SER A 120 5.92 0.41 -2.57
C SER A 120 6.39 -1.02 -2.32
N LEU A 121 6.08 -1.61 -1.16
CA LEU A 121 6.67 -2.85 -0.68
C LEU A 121 6.42 -4.05 -1.61
N ALA A 122 5.18 -4.28 -2.04
CA ALA A 122 4.85 -5.37 -2.94
C ALA A 122 5.45 -5.19 -4.36
N GLN A 123 5.92 -4.00 -4.69
CA GLN A 123 6.58 -3.69 -5.95
C GLN A 123 8.09 -4.03 -5.95
N ARG A 124 8.66 -4.49 -4.83
CA ARG A 124 10.05 -4.94 -4.78
C ARG A 124 10.32 -6.10 -5.74
N SER A 125 9.35 -7.01 -5.89
CA SER A 125 9.41 -8.10 -6.86
C SER A 125 8.91 -7.66 -8.24
N PRO A 126 9.61 -8.03 -9.33
CA PRO A 126 9.18 -7.72 -10.68
C PRO A 126 7.79 -8.27 -11.03
N VAL A 127 7.43 -9.45 -10.53
CA VAL A 127 6.15 -10.12 -10.82
C VAL A 127 4.98 -9.32 -10.28
N SER A 128 4.97 -9.05 -8.97
CA SER A 128 3.90 -8.27 -8.34
C SER A 128 3.89 -6.82 -8.82
N ARG A 129 5.06 -6.22 -9.09
CA ARG A 129 5.15 -4.88 -9.69
C ARG A 129 4.45 -4.82 -11.04
N ALA A 130 4.73 -5.78 -11.93
CA ALA A 130 4.09 -5.84 -13.25
C ALA A 130 2.56 -6.00 -13.12
N THR A 131 2.11 -6.84 -12.18
CA THR A 131 0.69 -7.05 -11.90
C THR A 131 0.02 -5.79 -11.37
N ILE A 132 0.64 -5.09 -10.40
CA ILE A 132 0.12 -3.82 -9.85
C ILE A 132 0.02 -2.77 -10.96
N GLN A 133 1.08 -2.58 -11.75
CA GLN A 133 1.07 -1.61 -12.84
C GLN A 133 -0.01 -1.93 -13.88
N ARG A 134 -0.11 -3.21 -14.29
CA ARG A 134 -1.13 -3.65 -15.24
C ARG A 134 -2.55 -3.48 -14.69
N PHE A 135 -2.76 -3.68 -13.41
CA PHE A 135 -4.05 -3.41 -12.75
C PHE A 135 -4.40 -1.93 -12.85
N LEU A 136 -3.47 -1.04 -12.46
CA LEU A 136 -3.65 0.41 -12.51
C LEU A 136 -3.92 0.92 -13.94
N ASP A 137 -3.22 0.34 -14.93
CA ASP A 137 -3.36 0.69 -16.35
C ASP A 137 -4.65 0.10 -16.97
N THR A 138 -5.24 -0.95 -16.35
CA THR A 138 -6.51 -1.58 -16.77
C THR A 138 -7.73 -0.88 -16.19
N MET A 139 -7.58 -0.18 -15.06
CA MET A 139 -8.70 0.58 -14.48
C MET A 139 -9.22 1.60 -15.50
N PRO A 140 -10.55 1.85 -15.52
CA PRO A 140 -11.10 2.88 -16.40
C PRO A 140 -10.44 4.23 -16.16
N ASP A 141 -10.27 5.01 -17.22
CA ASP A 141 -9.88 6.42 -17.09
C ASP A 141 -11.13 7.27 -16.81
N GLY A 142 -10.99 8.22 -15.87
CA GLY A 142 -12.09 9.13 -15.53
C GLY A 142 -11.73 10.03 -14.35
N GLU A 143 -12.38 11.19 -14.31
CA GLU A 143 -12.18 12.15 -13.22
C GLU A 143 -12.52 11.56 -11.85
N ASP A 144 -13.42 10.62 -11.86
CA ASP A 144 -13.90 9.95 -10.67
C ASP A 144 -13.02 8.79 -10.19
N GLN A 145 -12.04 8.34 -10.96
CA GLN A 145 -11.15 7.27 -10.55
C GLN A 145 -10.19 7.74 -9.47
N ILE A 146 -9.98 6.88 -8.46
CA ILE A 146 -9.12 7.17 -7.32
C ILE A 146 -8.01 6.12 -7.26
N LYS A 147 -6.77 6.57 -7.46
CA LYS A 147 -5.57 5.75 -7.35
C LYS A 147 -4.70 6.31 -6.24
N ILE A 148 -4.69 5.62 -5.09
CA ILE A 148 -3.98 6.05 -3.87
C ILE A 148 -2.66 5.31 -3.81
N PHE A 149 -1.56 6.05 -3.81
CA PHE A 149 -0.24 5.52 -3.50
C PHE A 149 0.12 5.86 -2.05
N ASP A 150 0.07 4.87 -1.17
CA ASP A 150 0.66 4.94 0.17
C ASP A 150 2.13 4.54 0.04
N ILE A 151 3.05 5.49 0.15
CA ILE A 151 4.48 5.27 -0.10
C ILE A 151 4.99 4.12 0.78
N ASN A 152 4.73 4.16 2.08
CA ASN A 152 4.97 3.10 3.04
C ASN A 152 6.34 2.43 2.87
N LEU A 153 7.42 3.23 2.94
CA LEU A 153 8.79 2.75 2.77
C LEU A 153 9.14 1.71 3.84
N ARG A 154 9.72 0.60 3.40
CA ARG A 154 10.20 -0.45 4.28
C ARG A 154 11.63 -0.83 3.91
N GLN A 155 12.55 -0.69 4.88
CA GLN A 155 13.97 -1.03 4.69
C GLN A 155 14.54 -0.45 3.39
N GLY A 156 15.21 -1.27 2.56
CA GLY A 156 15.70 -0.90 1.23
C GLY A 156 14.85 -1.43 0.06
N PHE A 157 13.60 -1.84 0.31
CA PHE A 157 12.73 -2.49 -0.67
C PHE A 157 12.03 -1.51 -1.62
N TYR A 158 12.69 -0.43 -1.98
CA TYR A 158 12.21 0.56 -2.93
C TYR A 158 13.36 1.09 -3.80
N THR A 159 13.03 1.55 -4.98
CA THR A 159 13.97 2.24 -5.86
C THR A 159 13.37 3.55 -6.34
N LYS A 160 14.23 4.44 -6.83
CA LYS A 160 13.79 5.72 -7.41
C LYS A 160 12.79 5.51 -8.55
N GLU A 161 12.98 4.45 -9.34
CA GLU A 161 12.11 4.06 -10.46
C GLU A 161 10.72 3.66 -9.96
N ILE A 162 10.66 2.74 -8.97
CA ILE A 162 9.39 2.29 -8.37
C ILE A 162 8.59 3.47 -7.85
N LEU A 163 9.25 4.36 -7.11
CA LEU A 163 8.61 5.53 -6.52
C LEU A 163 8.10 6.50 -7.59
N CYS A 164 8.94 6.79 -8.60
CA CYS A 164 8.58 7.68 -9.70
C CYS A 164 7.40 7.15 -10.51
N GLU A 165 7.44 5.87 -10.89
CA GLU A 165 6.38 5.20 -11.65
C GLU A 165 5.06 5.12 -10.88
N SER A 166 5.13 4.89 -9.57
CA SER A 166 3.95 4.85 -8.71
C SER A 166 3.32 6.24 -8.54
N MET A 167 4.13 7.28 -8.31
CA MET A 167 3.66 8.66 -8.21
C MET A 167 3.06 9.18 -9.52
N ARG A 168 3.52 8.71 -10.67
CA ARG A 168 2.92 9.07 -11.97
C ARG A 168 1.58 8.40 -12.23
N ARG A 169 1.33 7.24 -11.61
CA ARG A 169 0.09 6.48 -11.78
C ARG A 169 -0.97 6.80 -10.75
N CYS A 170 -0.62 7.43 -9.64
CA CYS A 170 -1.58 7.82 -8.61
C CYS A 170 -2.15 9.23 -8.86
N ASN A 171 -3.29 9.50 -8.25
CA ASN A 171 -3.84 10.85 -8.14
C ASN A 171 -4.05 11.29 -6.69
N ILE A 172 -3.85 10.38 -5.73
CA ILE A 172 -3.74 10.67 -4.30
C ILE A 172 -2.43 10.05 -3.79
N LEU A 173 -1.61 10.86 -3.13
CA LEU A 173 -0.38 10.42 -2.48
C LEU A 173 -0.55 10.51 -0.96
N LYS A 174 -0.27 9.41 -0.25
CA LYS A 174 -0.14 9.41 1.21
C LYS A 174 1.31 9.16 1.58
N ILE A 175 1.84 9.99 2.45
CA ILE A 175 3.24 9.99 2.87
C ILE A 175 3.34 10.46 4.32
N ASN A 176 4.28 9.93 5.08
CA ASN A 176 4.62 10.51 6.38
C ASN A 176 5.80 11.50 6.29
N ASP A 177 6.08 12.21 7.38
CA ASP A 177 7.11 13.25 7.44
C ASP A 177 8.54 12.69 7.21
N GLU A 178 8.89 11.53 7.77
CA GLU A 178 10.17 10.87 7.57
C GLU A 178 10.35 10.38 6.11
N GLU A 179 9.32 9.80 5.54
CA GLU A 179 9.27 9.39 4.14
C GLU A 179 9.41 10.58 3.20
N LEU A 180 8.76 11.70 3.52
CA LEU A 180 8.84 12.93 2.74
C LEU A 180 10.27 13.48 2.69
N VAL A 181 10.98 13.44 3.82
CA VAL A 181 12.41 13.81 3.87
C VAL A 181 13.24 12.85 3.00
N THR A 182 12.99 11.55 3.10
CA THR A 182 13.70 10.53 2.31
C THR A 182 13.46 10.71 0.81
N ILE A 183 12.21 10.88 0.39
CA ILE A 183 11.83 11.15 -1.00
C ILE A 183 12.49 12.42 -1.52
N SER A 184 12.47 13.48 -0.71
CA SER A 184 13.09 14.77 -1.11
C SER A 184 14.58 14.63 -1.37
N ARG A 185 15.30 13.83 -0.59
CA ARG A 185 16.73 13.53 -0.80
C ARG A 185 16.95 12.71 -2.09
N ILE A 186 16.18 11.66 -2.29
CA ILE A 186 16.29 10.77 -3.48
C ILE A 186 16.07 11.55 -4.78
N PHE A 187 15.09 12.47 -4.78
CA PHE A 187 14.69 13.20 -5.99
C PHE A 187 15.33 14.59 -6.10
N GLY A 188 16.03 15.06 -5.06
CA GLY A 188 16.66 16.37 -5.05
C GLY A 188 15.62 17.50 -5.05
N TYR A 189 14.50 17.33 -4.37
CA TYR A 189 13.49 18.38 -4.30
C TYR A 189 13.94 19.48 -3.33
N PRO A 190 13.93 20.74 -3.78
CA PRO A 190 14.16 21.87 -2.89
C PRO A 190 12.97 22.02 -1.94
N GLY A 191 13.14 22.85 -0.95
CA GLY A 191 12.11 23.18 0.01
C GLY A 191 12.72 23.29 1.40
N ILE A 192 12.36 24.34 2.11
CA ILE A 192 12.88 24.63 3.45
C ILE A 192 12.12 23.79 4.47
N ASP A 193 10.80 23.67 4.30
CA ASP A 193 9.92 22.95 5.19
C ASP A 193 9.19 21.78 4.50
N LEU A 194 8.41 21.05 5.29
CA LEU A 194 7.66 19.88 4.80
C LEU A 194 6.50 20.30 3.87
N GLN A 195 5.88 21.46 4.13
CA GLN A 195 4.75 21.91 3.32
C GLN A 195 5.20 22.30 1.91
N ASP A 196 6.34 23.00 1.77
CA ASP A 196 6.92 23.31 0.46
C ASP A 196 7.15 22.05 -0.37
N LYS A 197 7.69 20.98 0.26
CA LYS A 197 7.92 19.71 -0.40
C LYS A 197 6.62 19.03 -0.83
N CYS A 198 5.55 19.14 -0.02
CA CYS A 198 4.23 18.64 -0.39
C CYS A 198 3.66 19.38 -1.60
N TRP A 199 3.78 20.71 -1.65
CA TRP A 199 3.35 21.50 -2.80
C TRP A 199 4.12 21.15 -4.08
N ILE A 200 5.43 20.92 -3.97
CA ILE A 200 6.25 20.46 -5.11
C ILE A 200 5.76 19.11 -5.64
N LEU A 201 5.52 18.14 -4.76
CA LEU A 201 5.04 16.82 -5.14
C LEU A 201 3.65 16.90 -5.77
N LEU A 202 2.74 17.63 -5.15
CA LEU A 202 1.36 17.81 -5.64
C LEU A 202 1.35 18.41 -7.05
N ALA A 203 2.13 19.47 -7.29
CA ALA A 203 2.21 20.10 -8.61
C ALA A 203 2.93 19.22 -9.64
N LYS A 204 4.07 18.62 -9.26
CA LYS A 204 4.91 17.83 -10.17
C LYS A 204 4.21 16.60 -10.74
N TYR A 205 3.42 15.93 -9.90
CA TYR A 205 2.70 14.71 -10.28
C TYR A 205 1.21 14.94 -10.58
N ASN A 206 0.79 16.21 -10.65
CA ASN A 206 -0.59 16.60 -10.92
C ASN A 206 -1.59 15.85 -10.01
N LEU A 207 -1.28 15.81 -8.72
CA LEU A 207 -2.09 15.09 -7.75
C LEU A 207 -3.39 15.87 -7.44
N LYS A 208 -4.49 15.15 -7.27
CA LYS A 208 -5.73 15.71 -6.71
C LYS A 208 -5.61 15.99 -5.22
N MET A 209 -4.80 15.17 -4.52
CA MET A 209 -4.63 15.25 -3.08
C MET A 209 -3.28 14.68 -2.66
N LEU A 210 -2.66 15.29 -1.65
CA LEU A 210 -1.54 14.73 -0.92
C LEU A 210 -1.88 14.74 0.58
N ILE A 211 -1.70 13.59 1.24
CA ILE A 211 -1.93 13.42 2.67
C ILE A 211 -0.58 13.23 3.34
N LEU A 212 -0.19 14.18 4.19
CA LEU A 212 1.01 14.11 5.03
C LEU A 212 0.61 13.76 6.45
N THR A 213 1.12 12.63 6.97
CA THR A 213 0.94 12.25 8.37
C THR A 213 2.21 12.56 9.17
N CYS A 214 2.05 13.13 10.37
CA CYS A 214 3.15 13.60 11.23
C CYS A 214 3.09 12.97 12.62
N GLY A 215 2.72 11.69 12.73
CA GLY A 215 2.61 10.97 13.99
C GLY A 215 1.69 11.71 14.98
N THR A 216 2.19 11.97 16.19
CA THR A 216 1.46 12.71 17.22
C THR A 216 1.23 14.20 16.91
N ASN A 217 1.85 14.71 15.84
CA ASN A 217 1.66 16.08 15.38
C ASN A 217 0.55 16.22 14.32
N GLY A 218 -0.37 15.26 14.27
CA GLY A 218 -1.53 15.32 13.39
C GLY A 218 -1.26 15.00 11.93
N SER A 219 -2.10 15.52 11.05
CA SER A 219 -2.00 15.30 9.60
C SER A 219 -2.43 16.52 8.80
N TYR A 220 -1.84 16.65 7.61
CA TYR A 220 -2.18 17.69 6.64
C TYR A 220 -2.73 17.05 5.37
N VAL A 221 -3.73 17.72 4.79
CA VAL A 221 -4.28 17.36 3.48
C VAL A 221 -4.10 18.55 2.55
N PHE A 222 -3.34 18.33 1.48
CA PHE A 222 -3.09 19.32 0.43
C PHE A 222 -3.94 18.97 -0.79
N THR A 223 -4.67 19.96 -1.30
CA THR A 223 -5.35 19.94 -2.60
C THR A 223 -4.95 21.19 -3.36
N PRO A 224 -5.15 21.30 -4.69
CA PRO A 224 -4.75 22.48 -5.43
C PRO A 224 -5.23 23.79 -4.79
N GLY A 225 -4.27 24.56 -4.25
CA GLY A 225 -4.52 25.86 -3.61
C GLY A 225 -5.03 25.84 -2.17
N VAL A 226 -5.22 24.66 -1.56
CA VAL A 226 -5.76 24.55 -0.19
C VAL A 226 -4.95 23.56 0.63
N VAL A 227 -4.67 23.90 1.88
CA VAL A 227 -4.16 22.96 2.90
C VAL A 227 -5.11 22.96 4.09
N SER A 228 -5.43 21.77 4.56
CA SER A 228 -6.19 21.53 5.78
C SER A 228 -5.33 20.78 6.79
N TYR A 229 -5.50 21.05 8.06
CA TYR A 229 -4.80 20.38 9.16
C TYR A 229 -5.81 19.73 10.09
N GLN A 230 -5.48 18.54 10.58
CA GLN A 230 -6.21 17.82 11.63
C GLN A 230 -5.25 17.39 12.71
N ASP A 231 -5.54 17.77 13.94
CA ASP A 231 -4.86 17.31 15.15
C ASP A 231 -5.18 15.83 15.42
N THR A 232 -4.34 15.17 16.24
CA THR A 232 -4.50 13.73 16.60
C THR A 232 -5.51 13.53 17.71
#